data_103d51d549fa14c7a0c6ed512536934e
#
_entry.id   103d51d549fa14c7a0c6ed512536934e
#
_cell.length_a   1.000
_cell.length_b   1.000
_cell.length_c   1.000
_cell.angle_alpha   90.00
_cell.angle_beta   90.00
_cell.angle_gamma   90.00
#
_symmetry.space_group_name_H-M   'P 1'
#
loop_
_entity.id
_entity.type
_entity.pdbx_description
1 polymer ?
#
loop_
_entity_poly.entity_id
_entity_poly.type
_entity_poly.pdbx_seq_one_letter_code
_entity_poly.pdbx_strand_id
1 'polypeptide(L)'
;VTLNEQSLELAQSELGHLRGSVSGTEAIQNLIPQVLNFMVSLKRSMKAEDWFDPAIFMRYILSGTLYQKTEEIVEDLLTINEAIHEAKLEKGDFRESAVEKLTEFFVRILKSAGDESYLTIYKKSGEEISLEVRNIDPSKTLIDLAKAHHSAVLISGTLSPVDAYKKIYFGDMDAATISLPNAFPKENRKLFCARDATSAFSMRRDIENSNRIIEYINTFAMRKGNLAVYFPSYDMLKTFTERLPKTLKGXXXXKKDGQ
;
A
#
# COMPACT_ATOMS: atom_id res chain seq x y z
N VAL A 1 3.02 2.90 4.70
CA VAL A 1 2.01 2.67 5.76
C VAL A 1 0.99 3.82 5.73
N THR A 2 -0.26 3.49 6.01
CA THR A 2 -1.38 4.44 5.98
C THR A 2 -2.16 4.34 7.31
N LEU A 3 -2.42 5.49 7.92
CA LEU A 3 -3.34 5.62 9.07
C LEU A 3 -4.61 6.33 8.61
N ASN A 4 -5.75 5.83 9.04
CA ASN A 4 -7.05 6.49 8.88
C ASN A 4 -7.78 6.52 10.23
N GLU A 5 -8.91 7.21 10.27
CA GLU A 5 -9.69 7.36 11.51
C GLU A 5 -10.05 6.00 12.11
N GLN A 6 -10.50 5.05 11.27
CA GLN A 6 -10.87 3.71 11.71
C GLN A 6 -9.68 2.95 12.33
N SER A 7 -8.49 3.03 11.71
CA SER A 7 -7.30 2.35 12.25
C SER A 7 -6.88 2.93 13.60
N LEU A 8 -7.08 4.22 13.81
CA LEU A 8 -6.79 4.88 15.08
C LEU A 8 -7.79 4.49 16.18
N GLU A 9 -9.08 4.37 15.83
CA GLU A 9 -10.12 3.88 16.76
C GLU A 9 -9.84 2.43 17.19
N LEU A 10 -9.43 1.58 16.25
CA LEU A 10 -9.05 0.20 16.55
C LEU A 10 -7.82 0.15 17.46
N ALA A 11 -6.79 0.97 17.19
CA ALA A 11 -5.61 1.07 18.03
C ALA A 11 -5.98 1.52 19.44
N GLN A 12 -6.87 2.51 19.56
CA GLN A 12 -7.39 2.98 20.86
C GLN A 12 -8.04 1.84 21.65
N SER A 13 -8.83 1.02 20.96
CA SER A 13 -9.52 -0.14 21.58
C SER A 13 -8.50 -1.20 22.02
N GLU A 14 -7.53 -1.54 21.16
CA GLU A 14 -6.47 -2.52 21.49
C GLU A 14 -5.66 -2.07 22.71
N LEU A 15 -5.27 -0.79 22.75
CA LEU A 15 -4.55 -0.21 23.88
C LEU A 15 -5.38 -0.26 25.18
N GLY A 16 -6.70 -0.10 25.07
CA GLY A 16 -7.60 -0.17 26.23
C GLY A 16 -7.50 -1.50 26.97
N HIS A 17 -7.24 -2.59 26.27
CA HIS A 17 -7.09 -3.93 26.86
C HIS A 17 -5.74 -4.11 27.60
N LEU A 18 -4.77 -3.25 27.32
CA LEU A 18 -3.42 -3.32 27.91
C LEU A 18 -3.18 -2.30 29.03
N ARG A 19 -4.20 -1.49 29.31
CA ARG A 19 -4.09 -0.40 30.29
C ARG A 19 -3.70 -0.95 31.68
N GLY A 20 -2.63 -0.41 32.24
CA GLY A 20 -2.10 -0.83 33.54
C GLY A 20 -1.20 -2.08 33.49
N SER A 21 -1.10 -2.76 32.33
CA SER A 21 -0.28 -3.97 32.18
C SER A 21 1.06 -3.70 31.49
N VAL A 22 1.09 -2.72 30.57
CA VAL A 22 2.27 -2.40 29.79
C VAL A 22 2.58 -0.92 29.94
N SER A 23 3.84 -0.61 30.21
CA SER A 23 4.32 0.77 30.33
C SER A 23 4.08 1.55 29.03
N GLY A 24 3.81 2.85 29.14
CA GLY A 24 3.59 3.73 27.98
C GLY A 24 2.19 3.68 27.39
N THR A 25 1.37 2.65 27.72
CA THR A 25 0.04 2.47 27.12
C THR A 25 -0.84 3.71 27.27
N GLU A 26 -0.89 4.29 28.46
CA GLU A 26 -1.73 5.46 28.74
C GLU A 26 -1.26 6.70 27.97
N ALA A 27 0.05 6.87 27.84
CA ALA A 27 0.64 8.00 27.10
C ALA A 27 0.33 7.87 25.58
N ILE A 28 0.42 6.64 25.04
CA ILE A 28 0.07 6.37 23.63
C ILE A 28 -1.45 6.52 23.42
N GLN A 29 -2.29 6.11 24.37
CA GLN A 29 -3.74 6.36 24.26
C GLN A 29 -4.04 7.87 24.16
N ASN A 30 -3.30 8.71 24.91
CA ASN A 30 -3.47 10.16 24.88
C ASN A 30 -2.88 10.80 23.61
N LEU A 31 -2.00 10.11 22.91
CA LEU A 31 -1.44 10.57 21.64
C LEU A 31 -2.46 10.42 20.48
N ILE A 32 -3.29 9.39 20.49
CA ILE A 32 -4.23 9.12 19.38
C ILE A 32 -5.17 10.31 19.10
N PRO A 33 -5.82 10.95 20.13
CA PRO A 33 -6.60 12.16 19.88
C PRO A 33 -5.82 13.29 19.23
N GLN A 34 -4.53 13.40 19.50
CA GLN A 34 -3.70 14.44 18.86
C GLN A 34 -3.50 14.14 17.36
N VAL A 35 -3.31 12.87 17.01
CA VAL A 35 -3.22 12.46 15.60
C VAL A 35 -4.55 12.78 14.88
N LEU A 36 -5.68 12.43 15.51
CA LEU A 36 -7.02 12.72 14.96
C LEU A 36 -7.23 14.24 14.79
N ASN A 37 -6.85 15.04 15.78
CA ASN A 37 -6.98 16.50 15.70
C ASN A 37 -6.13 17.09 14.56
N PHE A 38 -4.93 16.55 14.36
CA PHE A 38 -4.10 16.96 13.23
C PHE A 38 -4.79 16.62 11.90
N MET A 39 -5.34 15.40 11.77
CA MET A 39 -6.08 14.98 10.58
C MET A 39 -7.28 15.91 10.31
N VAL A 40 -8.04 16.26 11.36
CA VAL A 40 -9.17 17.21 11.24
C VAL A 40 -8.69 18.58 10.74
N SER A 41 -7.51 19.04 11.19
CA SER A 41 -6.96 20.31 10.70
C SER A 41 -6.70 20.28 9.19
N LEU A 42 -6.25 19.13 8.66
CA LEU A 42 -6.00 18.94 7.23
C LEU A 42 -7.30 18.84 6.41
N LYS A 43 -8.43 18.47 7.00
CA LYS A 43 -9.73 18.45 6.31
C LYS A 43 -10.10 19.84 5.77
N ARG A 44 -9.61 20.90 6.40
CA ARG A 44 -9.87 22.30 6.00
C ARG A 44 -9.16 22.67 4.67
N SER A 45 -8.16 21.92 4.24
CA SER A 45 -7.49 22.16 2.97
C SER A 45 -8.48 22.01 1.80
N MET A 46 -8.31 22.82 0.76
CA MET A 46 -9.11 22.71 -0.49
C MET A 46 -8.69 21.50 -1.33
N LYS A 47 -7.50 20.93 -1.09
CA LYS A 47 -6.97 19.81 -1.88
C LYS A 47 -7.49 18.47 -1.36
N ALA A 48 -7.80 17.57 -2.28
CA ALA A 48 -8.18 16.19 -1.95
C ALA A 48 -6.96 15.35 -1.53
N GLU A 49 -5.79 15.69 -2.05
CA GLU A 49 -4.52 15.03 -1.74
C GLU A 49 -3.40 16.07 -1.78
N ASP A 50 -2.52 16.06 -0.78
CA ASP A 50 -1.34 16.91 -0.76
C ASP A 50 -0.32 16.33 0.24
N TRP A 51 0.88 16.87 0.22
CA TRP A 51 1.92 16.51 1.19
C TRP A 51 1.72 17.29 2.50
N PHE A 52 2.22 16.73 3.59
CA PHE A 52 2.34 17.42 4.88
C PHE A 52 3.77 17.31 5.39
N ASP A 53 4.21 18.32 6.14
CA ASP A 53 5.57 18.34 6.69
C ASP A 53 5.62 17.47 7.95
N PRO A 54 6.46 16.39 7.96
CA PRO A 54 6.57 15.52 9.13
C PRO A 54 7.10 16.26 10.38
N ALA A 55 7.92 17.30 10.22
CA ALA A 55 8.40 18.10 11.36
C ALA A 55 7.27 18.92 11.98
N ILE A 56 6.37 19.48 11.15
CA ILE A 56 5.19 20.21 11.66
C ILE A 56 4.25 19.21 12.34
N PHE A 57 4.03 18.06 11.76
CA PHE A 57 3.22 17.00 12.35
C PHE A 57 3.77 16.63 13.73
N MET A 58 5.06 16.30 13.82
CA MET A 58 5.66 15.89 15.11
C MET A 58 5.65 17.00 16.14
N ARG A 59 5.93 18.24 15.74
CA ARG A 59 5.83 19.39 16.66
C ARG A 59 4.41 19.52 17.23
N TYR A 60 3.39 19.33 16.38
CA TYR A 60 2.00 19.36 16.82
C TYR A 60 1.71 18.24 17.82
N ILE A 61 2.14 17.01 17.53
CA ILE A 61 1.94 15.85 18.41
C ILE A 61 2.62 16.07 19.76
N LEU A 62 3.89 16.46 19.76
CA LEU A 62 4.67 16.68 21.00
C LEU A 62 4.04 17.80 21.85
N SER A 63 3.53 18.87 21.22
CA SER A 63 2.92 19.99 21.98
C SER A 63 1.62 19.59 22.69
N GLY A 64 0.97 18.52 22.26
CA GLY A 64 -0.29 18.04 22.83
C GLY A 64 -0.16 16.79 23.69
N THR A 65 1.08 16.34 23.95
CA THR A 65 1.35 15.12 24.73
C THR A 65 2.41 15.38 25.79
N LEU A 66 2.75 14.38 26.59
CA LEU A 66 3.81 14.48 27.62
C LEU A 66 5.20 14.17 27.06
N TYR A 67 5.27 13.69 25.83
CA TYR A 67 6.53 13.34 25.18
C TYR A 67 7.34 14.58 24.80
N GLN A 68 8.65 14.49 24.95
CA GLN A 68 9.58 15.58 24.58
C GLN A 68 10.24 15.32 23.22
N LYS A 69 10.31 14.05 22.83
CA LYS A 69 10.97 13.62 21.57
C LYS A 69 10.17 12.53 20.88
N THR A 70 10.30 12.49 19.56
CA THR A 70 9.67 11.45 18.70
C THR A 70 10.15 10.06 19.08
N GLU A 71 11.42 9.94 19.44
CA GLU A 71 12.05 8.65 19.81
C GLU A 71 11.34 8.01 21.00
N GLU A 72 10.93 8.82 21.98
CA GLU A 72 10.20 8.34 23.17
C GLU A 72 8.86 7.69 22.77
N ILE A 73 8.15 8.32 21.83
CA ILE A 73 6.89 7.77 21.28
C ILE A 73 7.16 6.41 20.62
N VAL A 74 8.23 6.34 19.82
CA VAL A 74 8.58 5.10 19.10
C VAL A 74 8.98 4.00 20.10
N GLU A 75 9.73 4.31 21.14
CA GLU A 75 10.15 3.37 22.18
C GLU A 75 8.93 2.76 22.90
N ASP A 76 7.98 3.59 23.34
CA ASP A 76 6.75 3.12 23.97
C ASP A 76 5.92 2.27 23.00
N LEU A 77 5.76 2.71 21.74
CA LEU A 77 5.02 1.97 20.73
C LEU A 77 5.65 0.60 20.44
N LEU A 78 6.98 0.51 20.38
CA LEU A 78 7.68 -0.76 20.16
C LEU A 78 7.46 -1.71 21.34
N THR A 79 7.57 -1.20 22.57
CA THR A 79 7.34 -1.98 23.80
C THR A 79 5.91 -2.55 23.83
N ILE A 80 4.91 -1.71 23.51
CA ILE A 80 3.50 -2.12 23.50
C ILE A 80 3.27 -3.12 22.37
N ASN A 81 3.84 -2.88 21.20
CA ASN A 81 3.69 -3.77 20.03
C ASN A 81 4.27 -5.17 20.32
N GLU A 82 5.40 -5.23 21.01
CA GLU A 82 6.01 -6.50 21.42
C GLU A 82 5.07 -7.29 22.34
N ALA A 83 4.49 -6.62 23.35
CA ALA A 83 3.53 -7.26 24.26
C ALA A 83 2.27 -7.76 23.52
N ILE A 84 1.75 -6.97 22.57
CA ILE A 84 0.62 -7.38 21.72
C ILE A 84 1.00 -8.61 20.90
N HIS A 85 2.17 -8.59 20.29
CA HIS A 85 2.66 -9.67 19.43
C HIS A 85 2.78 -10.97 20.22
N GLU A 86 3.35 -10.93 21.42
CA GLU A 86 3.46 -12.09 22.31
C GLU A 86 2.07 -12.66 22.66
N ALA A 87 1.15 -11.79 23.10
CA ALA A 87 -0.21 -12.19 23.46
C ALA A 87 -0.98 -12.77 22.26
N LYS A 88 -0.72 -12.30 21.06
CA LYS A 88 -1.34 -12.81 19.82
C LYS A 88 -0.73 -14.16 19.43
N LEU A 89 0.58 -14.33 19.56
CA LEU A 89 1.27 -15.61 19.28
C LEU A 89 0.73 -16.73 20.19
N GLU A 90 0.53 -16.44 21.48
CA GLU A 90 -0.05 -17.40 22.41
C GLU A 90 -1.44 -17.89 21.99
N LYS A 91 -2.20 -17.02 21.32
CA LYS A 91 -3.56 -17.32 20.82
C LYS A 91 -3.56 -17.88 19.39
N GLY A 92 -2.40 -17.96 18.73
CA GLY A 92 -2.29 -18.40 17.34
C GLY A 92 -2.89 -17.37 16.35
N ASP A 93 -2.94 -16.09 16.73
CA ASP A 93 -3.46 -15.02 15.88
C ASP A 93 -2.30 -14.30 15.21
N PHE A 94 -2.20 -14.39 13.88
CA PHE A 94 -1.13 -13.82 13.07
C PHE A 94 -1.57 -12.57 12.30
N ARG A 95 -2.77 -12.05 12.57
CA ARG A 95 -3.25 -10.84 11.89
C ARG A 95 -2.50 -9.60 12.41
N GLU A 96 -2.24 -8.66 11.53
CA GLU A 96 -1.65 -7.38 11.90
C GLU A 96 -2.58 -6.62 12.88
N SER A 97 -2.01 -6.03 13.92
CA SER A 97 -2.78 -5.22 14.87
C SER A 97 -2.84 -3.75 14.39
N ALA A 98 -3.81 -3.00 14.90
CA ALA A 98 -3.90 -1.58 14.61
C ALA A 98 -2.78 -0.79 15.31
N VAL A 99 -2.33 -1.26 16.48
CA VAL A 99 -1.17 -0.68 17.18
C VAL A 99 0.11 -0.93 16.36
N GLU A 100 0.24 -2.10 15.71
CA GLU A 100 1.37 -2.38 14.82
C GLU A 100 1.44 -1.36 13.67
N LYS A 101 0.31 -1.03 13.06
CA LYS A 101 0.25 0.00 12.02
C LYS A 101 0.63 1.39 12.55
N LEU A 102 0.17 1.71 13.76
CA LEU A 102 0.51 2.97 14.42
C LEU A 102 2.01 3.04 14.69
N THR A 103 2.59 1.95 15.19
CA THR A 103 4.03 1.81 15.45
C THR A 103 4.82 2.03 14.15
N GLU A 104 4.45 1.30 13.08
CA GLU A 104 5.12 1.42 11.79
C GLU A 104 5.03 2.86 11.24
N PHE A 105 3.90 3.52 11.42
CA PHE A 105 3.72 4.89 10.97
C PHE A 105 4.70 5.83 11.69
N PHE A 106 4.79 5.77 13.03
CA PHE A 106 5.69 6.65 13.78
C PHE A 106 7.17 6.32 13.53
N VAL A 107 7.53 5.05 13.36
CA VAL A 107 8.88 4.63 12.94
C VAL A 107 9.24 5.27 11.59
N ARG A 108 8.30 5.26 10.63
CA ARG A 108 8.54 5.86 9.30
C ARG A 108 8.56 7.39 9.35
N ILE A 109 7.74 8.01 10.20
CA ILE A 109 7.78 9.47 10.43
C ILE A 109 9.15 9.86 10.97
N LEU A 110 9.66 9.12 11.95
CA LEU A 110 11.01 9.38 12.50
C LEU A 110 12.08 9.25 11.41
N LYS A 111 11.99 8.21 10.56
CA LYS A 111 12.92 8.02 9.45
C LYS A 111 12.79 9.10 8.37
N SER A 112 11.59 9.65 8.18
CA SER A 112 11.36 10.66 7.14
C SER A 112 11.99 12.02 7.48
N ALA A 113 12.36 12.24 8.74
CA ALA A 113 13.01 13.48 9.13
C ALA A 113 14.42 13.54 8.55
N GLY A 114 14.59 14.34 7.48
CA GLY A 114 15.88 14.53 6.81
C GLY A 114 16.23 13.45 5.78
N ASP A 115 15.29 12.57 5.42
CA ASP A 115 15.51 11.55 4.39
C ASP A 115 14.51 11.77 3.23
N GLU A 116 15.01 12.31 2.12
CA GLU A 116 14.23 12.64 0.91
C GLU A 116 13.63 11.40 0.22
N SER A 117 14.01 10.19 0.64
CA SER A 117 13.42 8.97 0.11
C SER A 117 12.01 8.71 0.66
N TYR A 118 11.55 9.51 1.65
CA TYR A 118 10.22 9.38 2.22
C TYR A 118 9.33 10.55 1.82
N LEU A 119 8.09 10.25 1.49
CA LEU A 119 7.06 11.23 1.16
C LEU A 119 5.89 11.06 2.13
N THR A 120 5.48 12.16 2.76
CA THR A 120 4.33 12.19 3.68
C THR A 120 3.15 12.86 2.99
N ILE A 121 2.02 12.15 2.91
CA ILE A 121 0.85 12.57 2.13
C ILE A 121 -0.40 12.43 3.00
N TYR A 122 -1.33 13.38 2.87
CA TYR A 122 -2.70 13.15 3.32
C TYR A 122 -3.62 12.97 2.10
N LYS A 123 -4.65 12.17 2.28
CA LYS A 123 -5.70 11.96 1.25
C LYS A 123 -7.07 12.08 1.89
N LYS A 124 -7.98 12.72 1.18
CA LYS A 124 -9.39 12.85 1.58
C LYS A 124 -10.27 12.07 0.60
N SER A 125 -11.23 11.33 1.12
CA SER A 125 -12.21 10.61 0.34
C SER A 125 -13.58 10.78 1.01
N GLY A 126 -14.36 11.72 0.52
CA GLY A 126 -15.58 12.15 1.19
C GLY A 126 -15.25 12.77 2.55
N GLU A 127 -15.82 12.24 3.62
CA GLU A 127 -15.57 12.70 4.99
C GLU A 127 -14.31 12.05 5.60
N GLU A 128 -13.83 10.97 5.01
CA GLU A 128 -12.66 10.26 5.53
C GLU A 128 -11.36 10.97 5.16
N ILE A 129 -10.39 10.88 6.05
CA ILE A 129 -9.04 11.35 5.79
C ILE A 129 -8.03 10.28 6.22
N SER A 130 -6.93 10.20 5.51
CA SER A 130 -5.82 9.32 5.86
C SER A 130 -4.49 10.05 5.75
N LEU A 131 -3.54 9.63 6.58
CA LEU A 131 -2.13 10.04 6.51
C LEU A 131 -1.33 8.85 6.01
N GLU A 132 -0.46 9.09 5.05
CA GLU A 132 0.39 8.05 4.45
C GLU A 132 1.86 8.48 4.51
N VAL A 133 2.72 7.56 4.94
CA VAL A 133 4.18 7.69 4.81
C VAL A 133 4.64 6.65 3.80
N ARG A 134 5.20 7.12 2.71
CA ARG A 134 5.61 6.29 1.57
C ARG A 134 7.11 6.41 1.34
N ASN A 135 7.80 5.28 1.29
CA ASN A 135 9.18 5.27 0.79
C ASN A 135 9.11 5.26 -0.74
N ILE A 136 9.70 6.26 -1.38
CA ILE A 136 9.71 6.42 -2.84
C ILE A 136 11.04 5.99 -3.46
N ASP A 137 12.05 5.71 -2.63
CA ASP A 137 13.33 5.17 -3.09
C ASP A 137 13.73 3.98 -2.20
N PRO A 138 13.48 2.75 -2.64
CA PRO A 138 13.80 1.57 -1.84
C PRO A 138 15.28 1.20 -1.84
N SER A 139 16.12 1.85 -2.65
CA SER A 139 17.51 1.45 -2.87
C SER A 139 18.31 1.41 -1.58
N LYS A 140 18.22 2.46 -0.76
CA LYS A 140 18.96 2.55 0.51
C LYS A 140 18.63 1.35 1.43
N THR A 141 17.35 1.06 1.61
CA THR A 141 16.90 -0.06 2.44
C THR A 141 17.38 -1.42 1.87
N LEU A 142 17.30 -1.58 0.55
CA LEU A 142 17.71 -2.83 -0.12
C LEU A 142 19.22 -3.02 -0.05
N ILE A 143 19.99 -1.94 -0.21
CA ILE A 143 21.46 -1.97 -0.10
C ILE A 143 21.86 -2.36 1.33
N ASP A 144 21.26 -1.73 2.34
CA ASP A 144 21.54 -2.02 3.75
C ASP A 144 21.19 -3.49 4.08
N LEU A 145 20.04 -3.95 3.60
CA LEU A 145 19.62 -5.34 3.77
C LEU A 145 20.63 -6.31 3.10
N ALA A 146 21.05 -6.00 1.87
CA ALA A 146 22.03 -6.84 1.15
C ALA A 146 23.37 -6.89 1.88
N LYS A 147 23.82 -5.75 2.42
CA LYS A 147 25.09 -5.66 3.19
C LYS A 147 25.03 -6.38 4.53
N ALA A 148 23.84 -6.45 5.14
CA ALA A 148 23.65 -7.12 6.42
C ALA A 148 23.68 -8.66 6.32
N HIS A 149 23.61 -9.21 5.10
CA HIS A 149 23.54 -10.64 4.86
C HIS A 149 24.73 -11.12 3.99
N HIS A 150 25.07 -12.40 4.11
CA HIS A 150 26.15 -13.02 3.32
C HIS A 150 25.86 -12.91 1.81
N SER A 151 24.61 -13.08 1.43
CA SER A 151 24.18 -12.94 0.04
C SER A 151 22.70 -12.58 -0.03
N ALA A 152 22.30 -11.92 -1.12
CA ALA A 152 20.92 -11.57 -1.39
C ALA A 152 20.59 -11.87 -2.85
N VAL A 153 19.45 -12.50 -3.11
CA VAL A 153 18.99 -12.82 -4.47
C VAL A 153 17.58 -12.27 -4.66
N LEU A 154 17.43 -11.42 -5.67
CA LEU A 154 16.12 -10.89 -6.07
C LEU A 154 15.65 -11.64 -7.33
N ILE A 155 14.47 -12.23 -7.27
CA ILE A 155 13.91 -13.04 -8.35
C ILE A 155 12.52 -12.54 -8.71
N SER A 156 12.28 -12.37 -10.00
CA SER A 156 10.93 -12.06 -10.50
C SER A 156 10.81 -12.44 -11.98
N GLY A 157 9.62 -12.72 -12.41
CA GLY A 157 9.30 -12.92 -13.83
C GLY A 157 9.19 -11.61 -14.62
N THR A 158 9.30 -10.46 -13.95
CA THR A 158 9.03 -9.15 -14.57
C THR A 158 10.13 -8.10 -14.33
N LEU A 159 11.33 -8.50 -13.87
CA LEU A 159 12.47 -7.60 -13.71
C LEU A 159 13.14 -7.34 -15.08
N SER A 160 12.41 -6.67 -15.95
CA SER A 160 12.91 -6.38 -17.31
C SER A 160 12.61 -4.92 -17.68
N PRO A 161 13.61 -4.14 -18.15
CA PRO A 161 15.03 -4.48 -18.34
C PRO A 161 15.78 -4.66 -17.01
N VAL A 162 16.56 -5.71 -16.89
CA VAL A 162 17.23 -6.07 -15.62
C VAL A 162 18.21 -4.98 -15.15
N ASP A 163 18.90 -4.32 -16.07
CA ASP A 163 19.85 -3.27 -15.72
C ASP A 163 19.17 -2.02 -15.12
N ALA A 164 17.95 -1.72 -15.57
CA ALA A 164 17.16 -0.62 -14.99
C ALA A 164 16.79 -0.95 -13.53
N TYR A 165 16.35 -2.17 -13.27
CA TYR A 165 16.03 -2.62 -11.91
C TYR A 165 17.27 -2.69 -11.02
N LYS A 166 18.42 -3.15 -11.57
CA LYS A 166 19.69 -3.12 -10.85
C LYS A 166 20.00 -1.70 -10.36
N LYS A 167 19.89 -0.72 -11.27
CA LYS A 167 20.14 0.68 -10.93
C LYS A 167 19.16 1.23 -9.89
N ILE A 168 17.85 0.94 -10.04
CA ILE A 168 16.82 1.41 -9.11
C ILE A 168 17.01 0.82 -7.71
N TYR A 169 17.35 -0.47 -7.62
CA TYR A 169 17.38 -1.19 -6.33
C TYR A 169 18.74 -1.11 -5.64
N PHE A 170 19.82 -1.04 -6.41
CA PHE A 170 21.18 -1.14 -5.85
C PHE A 170 22.09 0.05 -6.20
N GLY A 171 21.59 1.00 -7.01
CA GLY A 171 22.40 2.16 -7.40
C GLY A 171 23.69 1.71 -8.08
N ASP A 172 24.82 2.15 -7.54
CA ASP A 172 26.14 1.80 -8.03
C ASP A 172 26.77 0.57 -7.34
N MET A 173 26.02 -0.09 -6.46
CA MET A 173 26.49 -1.30 -5.78
C MET A 173 26.67 -2.43 -6.81
N ASP A 174 27.78 -3.17 -6.70
CA ASP A 174 28.03 -4.29 -7.62
C ASP A 174 27.04 -5.43 -7.36
N ALA A 175 26.32 -5.84 -8.41
CA ALA A 175 25.36 -6.92 -8.36
C ALA A 175 25.34 -7.66 -9.70
N ALA A 176 25.48 -8.95 -9.66
CA ALA A 176 25.39 -9.80 -10.86
C ALA A 176 23.94 -9.86 -11.33
N THR A 177 23.73 -9.87 -12.62
CA THR A 177 22.40 -9.98 -13.22
C THR A 177 22.30 -11.21 -14.11
N ILE A 178 21.15 -11.88 -14.06
CA ILE A 178 20.85 -13.04 -14.90
C ILE A 178 19.46 -12.83 -15.52
N SER A 179 19.39 -12.96 -16.83
CA SER A 179 18.11 -12.94 -17.54
C SER A 179 17.95 -14.28 -18.25
N LEU A 180 16.94 -15.04 -17.86
CA LEU A 180 16.66 -16.35 -18.45
C LEU A 180 15.62 -16.20 -19.55
N PRO A 181 15.74 -16.97 -20.64
CA PRO A 181 14.73 -16.94 -21.70
C PRO A 181 13.40 -17.46 -21.20
N ASN A 182 12.33 -17.02 -21.85
CA ASN A 182 10.99 -17.50 -21.55
C ASN A 182 10.90 -19.00 -21.80
N ALA A 183 10.44 -19.75 -20.80
CA ALA A 183 10.26 -21.21 -20.89
C ALA A 183 9.14 -21.61 -21.87
N PHE A 184 8.25 -20.69 -22.20
CA PHE A 184 7.11 -20.98 -23.11
C PHE A 184 7.49 -20.64 -24.55
N PRO A 185 7.37 -21.61 -25.49
CA PRO A 185 7.73 -21.38 -26.90
C PRO A 185 6.90 -20.23 -27.50
N LYS A 186 7.56 -19.40 -28.31
CA LYS A 186 6.93 -18.22 -28.92
C LYS A 186 5.80 -18.60 -29.87
N GLU A 187 5.91 -19.74 -30.53
CA GLU A 187 4.91 -20.29 -31.48
C GLU A 187 3.59 -20.66 -30.78
N ASN A 188 3.62 -20.86 -29.46
CA ASN A 188 2.42 -21.14 -28.68
C ASN A 188 1.67 -19.88 -28.26
N ARG A 189 2.17 -18.70 -28.68
CA ARG A 189 1.59 -17.41 -28.32
C ARG A 189 1.26 -16.61 -29.57
N LYS A 190 0.01 -16.14 -29.64
CA LYS A 190 -0.43 -15.19 -30.68
C LYS A 190 -0.86 -13.90 -29.99
N LEU A 191 -0.39 -12.78 -30.50
CA LEU A 191 -0.75 -11.45 -30.03
C LEU A 191 -1.62 -10.76 -31.08
N PHE A 192 -2.73 -10.21 -30.61
CA PHE A 192 -3.63 -9.41 -31.44
C PHE A 192 -3.79 -8.05 -30.78
N CYS A 193 -3.80 -7.02 -31.58
CA CYS A 193 -4.02 -5.65 -31.12
C CYS A 193 -5.24 -5.07 -31.82
N ALA A 194 -6.28 -4.78 -31.06
CA ALA A 194 -7.44 -4.07 -31.58
C ALA A 194 -7.04 -2.61 -31.83
N ARG A 195 -7.34 -2.10 -33.03
CA ARG A 195 -7.03 -0.70 -33.40
C ARG A 195 -8.25 0.22 -33.26
N ASP A 196 -9.42 -0.37 -33.10
CA ASP A 196 -10.72 0.31 -33.06
C ASP A 196 -11.35 0.32 -31.66
N ALA A 197 -10.60 -0.13 -30.65
CA ALA A 197 -11.05 -0.13 -29.27
C ALA A 197 -9.89 0.26 -28.34
N THR A 198 -10.21 0.95 -27.23
CA THR A 198 -9.18 1.44 -26.31
C THR A 198 -9.69 1.43 -24.86
N SER A 199 -8.77 1.22 -23.91
CA SER A 199 -9.04 1.33 -22.48
C SER A 199 -8.67 2.72 -21.92
N ALA A 200 -8.31 3.67 -22.77
CA ALA A 200 -7.94 5.03 -22.38
C ALA A 200 -9.04 5.67 -21.52
N PHE A 201 -8.64 6.38 -20.48
CA PHE A 201 -9.56 6.98 -19.48
C PHE A 201 -10.62 7.87 -20.17
N SER A 202 -10.21 8.69 -21.13
CA SER A 202 -11.09 9.59 -21.88
C SER A 202 -12.19 8.87 -22.65
N MET A 203 -11.98 7.59 -23.04
CA MET A 203 -12.92 6.80 -23.84
C MET A 203 -13.74 5.80 -23.01
N ARG A 204 -13.58 5.80 -21.68
CA ARG A 204 -14.27 4.82 -20.82
C ARG A 204 -15.79 4.95 -20.81
N ARG A 205 -16.31 6.16 -21.04
CA ARG A 205 -17.75 6.45 -21.07
C ARG A 205 -18.34 6.38 -22.48
N ASP A 206 -17.49 6.16 -23.48
CA ASP A 206 -17.95 6.04 -24.87
C ASP A 206 -18.65 4.70 -25.04
N ILE A 207 -19.92 4.75 -25.46
CA ILE A 207 -20.78 3.56 -25.58
C ILE A 207 -20.32 2.68 -26.74
N GLU A 208 -19.95 3.29 -27.87
CA GLU A 208 -19.51 2.56 -29.06
C GLU A 208 -18.20 1.82 -28.80
N ASN A 209 -17.23 2.48 -28.18
CA ASN A 209 -15.97 1.87 -27.76
C ASN A 209 -16.22 0.71 -26.79
N SER A 210 -17.13 0.89 -25.83
CA SER A 210 -17.49 -0.16 -24.86
C SER A 210 -18.14 -1.35 -25.55
N ASN A 211 -19.02 -1.11 -26.52
CA ASN A 211 -19.67 -2.18 -27.28
C ASN A 211 -18.65 -3.02 -28.07
N ARG A 212 -17.66 -2.36 -28.69
CA ARG A 212 -16.57 -3.07 -29.41
C ARG A 212 -15.76 -3.96 -28.46
N ILE A 213 -15.44 -3.45 -27.28
CA ILE A 213 -14.70 -4.25 -26.27
C ILE A 213 -15.53 -5.50 -25.89
N ILE A 214 -16.83 -5.33 -25.65
CA ILE A 214 -17.73 -6.44 -25.31
C ILE A 214 -17.79 -7.46 -26.46
N GLU A 215 -17.86 -6.98 -27.69
CA GLU A 215 -17.87 -7.85 -28.89
C GLU A 215 -16.59 -8.69 -28.98
N TYR A 216 -15.43 -8.08 -28.71
CA TYR A 216 -14.16 -8.81 -28.66
C TYR A 216 -14.18 -9.89 -27.56
N ILE A 217 -14.64 -9.52 -26.36
CA ILE A 217 -14.72 -10.47 -25.23
C ILE A 217 -15.63 -11.65 -25.62
N ASN A 218 -16.80 -11.38 -26.18
CA ASN A 218 -17.74 -12.41 -26.63
C ASN A 218 -17.14 -13.32 -27.70
N THR A 219 -16.44 -12.73 -28.67
CA THR A 219 -15.79 -13.47 -29.76
C THR A 219 -14.74 -14.45 -29.22
N PHE A 220 -13.93 -13.99 -28.26
CA PHE A 220 -12.91 -14.86 -27.64
C PHE A 220 -13.56 -15.92 -26.73
N ALA A 221 -14.66 -15.58 -26.06
CA ALA A 221 -15.36 -16.50 -25.16
C ALA A 221 -16.02 -17.66 -25.89
N MET A 222 -16.33 -17.51 -27.18
CA MET A 222 -16.87 -18.61 -28.01
C MET A 222 -15.81 -19.66 -28.39
N ARG A 223 -14.53 -19.38 -28.13
CA ARG A 223 -13.46 -20.33 -28.42
C ARG A 223 -13.32 -21.35 -27.30
N LYS A 224 -12.87 -22.56 -27.63
CA LYS A 224 -12.56 -23.58 -26.62
C LYS A 224 -11.34 -23.14 -25.81
N GLY A 225 -11.42 -23.28 -24.49
CA GLY A 225 -10.32 -22.99 -23.58
C GLY A 225 -10.73 -22.02 -22.48
N ASN A 226 -9.77 -21.66 -21.68
CA ASN A 226 -9.97 -20.71 -20.58
C ASN A 226 -9.77 -19.29 -21.10
N LEU A 227 -10.63 -18.37 -20.68
CA LEU A 227 -10.53 -16.95 -21.02
C LEU A 227 -10.28 -16.16 -19.74
N ALA A 228 -9.20 -15.39 -19.71
CA ALA A 228 -8.93 -14.42 -18.64
C ALA A 228 -8.99 -13.02 -19.26
N VAL A 229 -9.82 -12.15 -18.68
CA VAL A 229 -9.96 -10.76 -19.14
C VAL A 229 -9.47 -9.83 -18.04
N TYR A 230 -8.48 -9.01 -18.35
CA TYR A 230 -7.88 -8.06 -17.43
C TYR A 230 -8.33 -6.64 -17.77
N PHE A 231 -8.72 -5.89 -16.75
CA PHE A 231 -9.15 -4.50 -16.90
C PHE A 231 -8.17 -3.58 -16.16
N PRO A 232 -7.90 -2.38 -16.69
CA PRO A 232 -6.95 -1.45 -16.07
C PRO A 232 -7.48 -0.77 -14.78
N SER A 233 -8.73 -1.00 -14.40
CA SER A 233 -9.29 -0.50 -13.14
C SER A 233 -10.49 -1.33 -12.70
N TYR A 234 -10.75 -1.35 -11.39
CA TYR A 234 -11.93 -2.02 -10.81
C TYR A 234 -13.25 -1.41 -11.30
N ASP A 235 -13.27 -0.11 -11.50
CA ASP A 235 -14.46 0.60 -12.05
C ASP A 235 -14.80 0.04 -13.45
N MET A 236 -13.80 -0.09 -14.31
CA MET A 236 -14.00 -0.68 -15.64
C MET A 236 -14.42 -2.14 -15.55
N LEU A 237 -13.78 -2.93 -14.69
CA LEU A 237 -14.17 -4.34 -14.45
C LEU A 237 -15.64 -4.42 -14.04
N LYS A 238 -16.11 -3.62 -13.09
CA LYS A 238 -17.48 -3.60 -12.61
C LYS A 238 -18.45 -3.28 -13.76
N THR A 239 -18.18 -2.17 -14.47
CA THR A 239 -19.01 -1.72 -15.61
C THR A 239 -19.17 -2.82 -16.65
N PHE A 240 -18.09 -3.48 -17.04
CA PHE A 240 -18.14 -4.52 -18.05
C PHE A 240 -18.78 -5.82 -17.54
N THR A 241 -18.52 -6.20 -16.28
CA THR A 241 -19.14 -7.39 -15.66
C THR A 241 -20.67 -7.29 -15.65
N GLU A 242 -21.21 -6.09 -15.39
CA GLU A 242 -22.67 -5.88 -15.41
C GLU A 242 -23.27 -6.06 -16.79
N ARG A 243 -22.51 -5.77 -17.85
CA ARG A 243 -22.96 -5.79 -19.25
C ARG A 243 -22.72 -7.12 -19.96
N LEU A 244 -21.81 -7.96 -19.43
CA LEU A 244 -21.51 -9.27 -20.02
C LEU A 244 -22.62 -10.30 -19.70
N PRO A 245 -22.87 -11.27 -20.61
CA PRO A 245 -23.82 -12.36 -20.34
C PRO A 245 -23.48 -13.12 -19.06
N LYS A 246 -24.47 -13.59 -18.34
CA LYS A 246 -24.30 -14.35 -17.08
C LYS A 246 -23.41 -15.59 -17.27
N THR A 247 -23.45 -16.20 -18.45
CA THR A 247 -22.63 -17.37 -18.81
C THR A 247 -21.13 -17.07 -18.85
N LEU A 248 -20.75 -15.78 -18.99
CA LEU A 248 -19.36 -15.32 -19.03
C LEU A 248 -18.92 -14.67 -17.71
N LYS A 249 -19.81 -14.60 -16.72
CA LYS A 249 -19.52 -14.04 -15.39
C LYS A 249 -18.78 -15.09 -14.56
N GLY A 250 -17.50 -15.20 -14.81
CA GLY A 250 -16.60 -16.00 -13.98
C GLY A 250 -16.09 -15.22 -12.75
N UNK A 251 -15.36 -15.58 -11.98
CA UNK A 251 -14.95 -15.11 -10.96
C UNK A 251 -14.25 -13.95 -11.03
N UNK A 252 -14.51 -13.33 -10.84
CA UNK A 252 -14.01 -12.43 -10.86
C UNK A 252 -13.34 -12.28 -9.82
N UNK A 253 -12.64 -12.25 -9.59
CA UNK A 253 -12.12 -12.10 -8.93
C UNK A 253 -11.83 -11.12 -8.59
N UNK A 254 -12.19 -10.48 -8.30
CA UNK A 254 -11.97 -9.67 -7.99
C UNK A 254 -11.66 -9.70 -6.93
N LYS A 255 -10.60 -9.78 -6.45
CA LYS A 255 -10.14 -9.53 -5.10
C LYS A 255 -10.14 -8.04 -4.85
N LYS A 256 -10.97 -7.61 -3.93
CA LYS A 256 -10.73 -6.35 -3.23
C LYS A 256 -9.47 -6.57 -2.39
N ASP A 257 -8.38 -5.94 -2.75
CA ASP A 257 -7.25 -5.82 -1.84
C ASP A 257 -7.69 -4.85 -0.72
N GLY A 258 -7.83 -5.36 0.46
CA GLY A 258 -8.15 -4.57 1.66
C GLY A 258 -9.50 -4.89 2.31
N GLN A 259 -9.63 -6.05 2.84
CA GLN A 259 -10.40 -6.38 4.03
C GLN A 259 -9.54 -7.30 4.88
#